data_c8198681127962594fb315a6a83f4e74
#
_entry.id   c8198681127962594fb315a6a83f4e74
#
_cell.length_a   1.000
_cell.length_b   1.000
_cell.length_c   1.000
_cell.angle_alpha   90.00
_cell.angle_beta   90.00
_cell.angle_gamma   90.00
#
_symmetry.space_group_name_H-M   'P 1'
#
loop_
_entity.id
_entity.type
_entity.pdbx_description
1 polymer ?
#
loop_
_entity_poly.entity_id
_entity_poly.type
_entity_poly.pdbx_seq_one_letter_code
_entity_poly.pdbx_strand_id
1 'polypeptide(L)'
;GRIIVAYNFAGEPVTADDLHATGAMTALLKDAVKPNLIQTLEHTPALVHGGPFANIAHGCNSVRATKMALKLSDITITEAGFGADLGAEKFFDIKCRMADVKPDAVVLVATVRALKYNGGVAKADLAEENLDALAKGIVNLEKHIENIQKYKVPVIVTLNSFVTDTDAENEFICRFCEERGCEFALSEVWEKGGEGGIALAEKVLDTLENKKSDFELLYEDSLSLEEKIEKIAKEIYGADG
;
A
#
# COMPACT_ATOMS: atom_id res chain seq x y z
N GLY A 1 -15.14 7.43 24.54
CA GLY A 1 -16.56 7.61 24.85
C GLY A 1 -17.47 7.27 23.68
N ARG A 2 -17.15 7.66 22.45
CA ARG A 2 -17.98 7.50 21.24
C ARG A 2 -18.11 6.07 20.68
N ILE A 3 -17.45 5.08 21.27
CA ILE A 3 -17.54 3.68 20.82
C ILE A 3 -18.97 3.18 21.06
N ILE A 4 -19.64 2.75 19.99
CA ILE A 4 -20.97 2.15 20.05
C ILE A 4 -20.81 0.72 20.56
N VAL A 5 -21.48 0.38 21.65
CA VAL A 5 -21.41 -0.95 22.30
C VAL A 5 -22.71 -1.75 22.10
N ALA A 6 -23.82 -1.08 21.82
CA ALA A 6 -25.11 -1.71 21.58
C ALA A 6 -26.06 -0.72 20.90
N TYR A 7 -27.27 -1.19 20.59
CA TYR A 7 -28.42 -0.36 20.22
C TYR A 7 -29.58 -0.65 21.20
N ASN A 8 -30.31 0.40 21.57
CA ASN A 8 -31.50 0.23 22.38
C ASN A 8 -32.68 -0.30 21.55
N PHE A 9 -33.83 -0.57 22.19
CA PHE A 9 -35.02 -1.07 21.49
C PHE A 9 -35.61 -0.09 20.47
N ALA A 10 -35.28 1.20 20.53
CA ALA A 10 -35.68 2.19 19.55
C ALA A 10 -34.71 2.28 18.37
N GLY A 11 -33.61 1.47 18.37
CA GLY A 11 -32.57 1.49 17.34
C GLY A 11 -31.56 2.63 17.52
N GLU A 12 -31.54 3.30 18.64
CA GLU A 12 -30.58 4.36 18.94
C GLU A 12 -29.26 3.77 19.48
N PRO A 13 -28.09 4.31 19.09
CA PRO A 13 -26.81 3.80 19.55
C PRO A 13 -26.60 4.05 21.06
N VAL A 14 -26.11 3.03 21.75
CA VAL A 14 -25.63 3.12 23.13
C VAL A 14 -24.10 3.10 23.09
N THR A 15 -23.47 4.11 23.66
CA THR A 15 -22.02 4.30 23.63
C THR A 15 -21.36 3.85 24.94
N ALA A 16 -20.03 3.71 24.91
CA ALA A 16 -19.23 3.46 26.11
C ALA A 16 -19.37 4.58 27.16
N ASP A 17 -19.68 5.81 26.72
CA ASP A 17 -19.90 6.94 27.61
C ASP A 17 -21.24 6.85 28.33
N ASP A 18 -22.30 6.44 27.63
CA ASP A 18 -23.63 6.18 28.25
C ASP A 18 -23.54 5.11 29.35
N LEU A 19 -22.63 4.15 29.19
CA LEU A 19 -22.36 3.12 30.19
C LEU A 19 -21.39 3.56 31.29
N HIS A 20 -20.89 4.79 31.26
CA HIS A 20 -19.84 5.31 32.15
C HIS A 20 -18.56 4.45 32.16
N ALA A 21 -18.29 3.70 31.08
CA ALA A 21 -17.17 2.78 30.95
C ALA A 21 -15.88 3.43 30.45
N THR A 22 -15.93 4.68 29.98
CA THR A 22 -14.81 5.37 29.32
C THR A 22 -13.55 5.41 30.18
N GLY A 23 -13.66 5.65 31.49
CA GLY A 23 -12.51 5.70 32.40
C GLY A 23 -11.80 4.35 32.52
N ALA A 24 -12.57 3.28 32.70
CA ALA A 24 -12.03 1.91 32.81
C ALA A 24 -11.38 1.48 31.49
N MET A 25 -12.02 1.73 30.33
CA MET A 25 -11.46 1.45 29.01
C MET A 25 -10.17 2.23 28.76
N THR A 26 -10.10 3.50 29.14
CA THR A 26 -8.90 4.33 29.02
C THR A 26 -7.75 3.77 29.85
N ALA A 27 -8.00 3.32 31.07
CA ALA A 27 -6.99 2.72 31.92
C ALA A 27 -6.42 1.42 31.32
N LEU A 28 -7.27 0.57 30.77
CA LEU A 28 -6.86 -0.67 30.09
C LEU A 28 -6.07 -0.41 28.80
N LEU A 29 -6.45 0.62 28.04
CA LEU A 29 -5.81 0.96 26.77
C LEU A 29 -4.58 1.87 26.91
N LYS A 30 -4.24 2.31 28.11
CA LYS A 30 -3.17 3.28 28.37
C LYS A 30 -1.85 2.94 27.69
N ASP A 31 -1.44 1.67 27.71
CA ASP A 31 -0.20 1.23 27.07
C ASP A 31 -0.43 0.81 25.60
N ALA A 32 -1.60 0.29 25.29
CA ALA A 32 -1.95 -0.11 23.92
C ALA A 32 -2.00 1.05 22.90
N VAL A 33 -2.17 2.29 23.35
CA VAL A 33 -2.16 3.47 22.47
C VAL A 33 -0.76 3.98 22.12
N LYS A 34 0.29 3.38 22.68
CA LYS A 34 1.69 3.75 22.42
C LYS A 34 2.25 2.88 21.31
N PRO A 35 2.78 3.44 20.20
CA PRO A 35 3.51 2.67 19.22
C PRO A 35 4.74 1.98 19.82
N ASN A 36 5.01 0.76 19.37
CA ASN A 36 6.25 0.06 19.72
C ASN A 36 7.35 0.52 18.76
N LEU A 37 8.46 0.98 19.31
CA LEU A 37 9.66 1.28 18.54
C LEU A 37 10.59 0.08 18.61
N ILE A 38 10.94 -0.45 17.46
CA ILE A 38 11.87 -1.57 17.29
C ILE A 38 13.01 -1.15 16.37
N GLN A 39 14.08 -1.93 16.38
CA GLN A 39 15.20 -1.79 15.45
C GLN A 39 15.21 -2.97 14.48
N THR A 40 15.33 -2.71 13.18
CA THR A 40 15.48 -3.75 12.17
C THR A 40 16.90 -4.34 12.19
N LEU A 41 17.12 -5.43 11.46
CA LEU A 41 18.46 -6.03 11.30
C LEU A 41 19.46 -5.06 10.65
N GLU A 42 18.97 -4.17 9.82
CA GLU A 42 19.77 -3.11 9.16
C GLU A 42 19.86 -1.83 10.02
N HIS A 43 19.57 -1.94 11.32
CA HIS A 43 19.67 -0.85 12.29
C HIS A 43 18.74 0.36 12.02
N THR A 44 17.73 0.19 11.18
CA THR A 44 16.72 1.19 10.89
C THR A 44 15.60 1.15 11.94
N PRO A 45 15.18 2.29 12.51
CA PRO A 45 14.06 2.32 13.45
C PRO A 45 12.74 2.02 12.72
N ALA A 46 11.90 1.19 13.35
CA ALA A 46 10.58 0.87 12.84
C ALA A 46 9.52 1.00 13.95
N LEU A 47 8.38 1.61 13.61
CA LEU A 47 7.24 1.75 14.51
C LEU A 47 6.19 0.70 14.16
N VAL A 48 5.82 -0.14 15.13
CA VAL A 48 4.77 -1.16 14.99
C VAL A 48 3.63 -0.82 15.94
N HIS A 49 2.42 -0.72 15.41
CA HIS A 49 1.26 -0.35 16.21
C HIS A 49 -0.06 -0.80 15.60
N GLY A 50 -0.97 -1.27 16.46
CA GLY A 50 -2.35 -1.57 16.11
C GLY A 50 -2.60 -2.95 15.49
N GLY A 51 -1.58 -3.81 15.37
CA GLY A 51 -1.72 -5.16 14.79
C GLY A 51 -2.41 -5.14 13.43
N PRO A 52 -1.92 -4.34 12.44
CA PRO A 52 -2.65 -4.12 11.21
C PRO A 52 -2.59 -5.36 10.32
N PHE A 53 -3.70 -6.07 10.24
CA PHE A 53 -3.94 -7.02 9.16
C PHE A 53 -4.67 -6.30 8.03
N ALA A 54 -4.45 -6.75 6.79
CA ALA A 54 -5.07 -6.14 5.64
C ALA A 54 -6.61 -6.25 5.62
N ASN A 55 -7.19 -7.13 6.43
CA ASN A 55 -8.64 -7.26 6.60
C ASN A 55 -9.27 -6.22 7.54
N ILE A 56 -8.50 -5.36 8.21
CA ILE A 56 -9.06 -4.20 8.90
C ILE A 56 -9.19 -3.01 7.94
N ALA A 57 -10.04 -2.04 8.29
CA ALA A 57 -10.52 -1.00 7.37
C ALA A 57 -9.42 -0.29 6.57
N HIS A 58 -8.30 0.06 7.17
CA HIS A 58 -7.22 0.79 6.51
C HIS A 58 -6.05 -0.10 6.05
N GLY A 59 -5.96 -1.35 6.53
CA GLY A 59 -4.98 -2.35 6.08
C GLY A 59 -3.51 -2.00 6.25
N CYS A 60 -3.17 -1.09 7.17
CA CYS A 60 -1.82 -0.57 7.36
C CYS A 60 -1.61 -0.09 8.81
N ASN A 61 -0.38 0.33 9.13
CA ASN A 61 -0.02 0.84 10.46
C ASN A 61 -0.93 1.99 10.93
N SER A 62 -0.99 2.24 12.23
CA SER A 62 -1.87 3.26 12.81
C SER A 62 -1.49 4.69 12.37
N VAL A 63 -2.50 5.57 12.32
CA VAL A 63 -2.29 7.02 12.12
C VAL A 63 -1.33 7.60 13.14
N ARG A 64 -1.38 7.14 14.41
CA ARG A 64 -0.50 7.60 15.47
C ARG A 64 0.97 7.27 15.18
N ALA A 65 1.28 6.02 14.82
CA ALA A 65 2.63 5.60 14.48
C ALA A 65 3.15 6.35 13.24
N THR A 66 2.33 6.48 12.20
CA THR A 66 2.70 7.21 10.99
C THR A 66 3.00 8.68 11.27
N LYS A 67 2.14 9.39 12.01
CA LYS A 67 2.39 10.79 12.40
C LYS A 67 3.60 10.94 13.32
N MET A 68 3.92 9.94 14.12
CA MET A 68 5.14 9.94 14.92
C MET A 68 6.37 9.77 14.04
N ALA A 69 6.37 8.82 13.12
CA ALA A 69 7.46 8.60 12.17
C ALA A 69 7.76 9.86 11.35
N LEU A 70 6.73 10.49 10.77
CA LEU A 70 6.84 11.75 10.01
C LEU A 70 7.45 12.93 10.80
N LYS A 71 7.40 12.89 12.13
CA LYS A 71 8.03 13.90 12.99
C LYS A 71 9.45 13.57 13.40
N LEU A 72 9.87 12.32 13.27
CA LEU A 72 11.14 11.82 13.78
C LEU A 72 12.14 11.48 12.67
N SER A 73 11.71 11.46 11.43
CA SER A 73 12.56 11.09 10.28
C SER A 73 12.37 12.04 9.10
N ASP A 74 13.39 12.17 8.29
CA ASP A 74 13.35 12.93 7.04
C ASP A 74 12.53 12.20 5.97
N ILE A 75 12.58 10.86 5.96
CA ILE A 75 11.81 10.00 5.07
C ILE A 75 11.10 8.94 5.91
N THR A 76 9.78 8.83 5.70
CA THR A 76 8.95 7.80 6.33
C THR A 76 8.42 6.85 5.28
N ILE A 77 8.69 5.56 5.44
CA ILE A 77 8.16 4.49 4.59
C ILE A 77 7.07 3.77 5.38
N THR A 78 5.93 3.53 4.74
CA THR A 78 4.82 2.76 5.32
C THR A 78 4.26 1.81 4.27
N GLU A 79 3.60 0.76 4.71
CA GLU A 79 3.00 -0.23 3.83
C GLU A 79 1.52 0.02 3.57
N ALA A 80 1.02 -0.55 2.47
CA ALA A 80 -0.39 -0.79 2.22
C ALA A 80 -0.56 -2.28 1.93
N GLY A 81 -1.37 -2.97 2.73
CA GLY A 81 -1.49 -4.43 2.67
C GLY A 81 -2.26 -4.95 1.47
N PHE A 82 -1.95 -6.16 1.01
CA PHE A 82 -2.52 -6.83 -0.16
C PHE A 82 -2.15 -6.19 -1.50
N GLY A 83 -2.89 -6.51 -2.56
CA GLY A 83 -2.73 -5.89 -3.86
C GLY A 83 -3.06 -4.40 -3.86
N ALA A 84 -2.44 -3.66 -4.77
CA ALA A 84 -2.59 -2.20 -4.80
C ALA A 84 -4.03 -1.74 -5.08
N ASP A 85 -4.84 -2.56 -5.75
CA ASP A 85 -6.27 -2.31 -5.98
C ASP A 85 -7.07 -2.21 -4.68
N LEU A 86 -6.69 -2.99 -3.67
CA LEU A 86 -7.33 -2.99 -2.35
C LEU A 86 -6.55 -2.16 -1.33
N GLY A 87 -5.26 -2.44 -1.18
CA GLY A 87 -4.42 -1.85 -0.14
C GLY A 87 -4.10 -0.39 -0.37
N ALA A 88 -3.71 -0.01 -1.58
CA ALA A 88 -3.43 1.38 -1.89
C ALA A 88 -4.71 2.23 -1.87
N GLU A 89 -5.82 1.72 -2.38
CA GLU A 89 -7.13 2.40 -2.29
C GLU A 89 -7.47 2.72 -0.83
N LYS A 90 -7.44 1.71 0.06
CA LYS A 90 -7.73 1.92 1.49
C LYS A 90 -6.73 2.85 2.18
N PHE A 91 -5.46 2.76 1.80
CA PHE A 91 -4.44 3.66 2.32
C PHE A 91 -4.75 5.12 1.94
N PHE A 92 -5.08 5.37 0.70
CA PHE A 92 -5.35 6.72 0.20
C PHE A 92 -6.70 7.25 0.69
N ASP A 93 -7.78 6.56 0.38
CA ASP A 93 -9.13 7.06 0.63
C ASP A 93 -9.58 6.94 2.09
N ILE A 94 -8.96 6.08 2.91
CA ILE A 94 -9.27 5.97 4.33
C ILE A 94 -8.17 6.59 5.17
N LYS A 95 -6.95 6.05 5.12
CA LYS A 95 -5.89 6.46 6.03
C LYS A 95 -5.39 7.88 5.75
N CYS A 96 -5.05 8.20 4.51
CA CYS A 96 -4.58 9.55 4.16
C CYS A 96 -5.63 10.60 4.48
N ARG A 97 -6.89 10.35 4.16
CA ARG A 97 -8.02 11.20 4.50
C ARG A 97 -8.13 11.43 6.01
N MET A 98 -8.16 10.36 6.81
CA MET A 98 -8.30 10.44 8.27
C MET A 98 -7.09 11.05 8.98
N ALA A 99 -5.92 10.85 8.44
CA ALA A 99 -4.67 11.33 9.01
C ALA A 99 -4.28 12.73 8.53
N ASP A 100 -4.90 13.22 7.48
CA ASP A 100 -4.48 14.44 6.77
C ASP A 100 -3.00 14.37 6.38
N VAL A 101 -2.62 13.29 5.70
CA VAL A 101 -1.28 13.06 5.17
C VAL A 101 -1.36 12.78 3.68
N LYS A 102 -0.31 13.16 2.95
CA LYS A 102 -0.21 12.96 1.52
C LYS A 102 1.06 12.21 1.21
N PRO A 103 1.01 11.14 0.40
CA PRO A 103 2.22 10.44 -0.03
C PRO A 103 2.96 11.26 -1.09
N ASP A 104 4.29 11.26 -1.02
CA ASP A 104 5.15 11.93 -2.01
C ASP A 104 5.49 10.99 -3.17
N ALA A 105 5.56 9.69 -2.94
CA ALA A 105 5.79 8.65 -3.93
C ALA A 105 5.20 7.31 -3.49
N VAL A 106 5.00 6.41 -4.44
CA VAL A 106 4.57 5.02 -4.20
C VAL A 106 5.58 4.06 -4.80
N VAL A 107 6.00 3.08 -4.01
CA VAL A 107 6.75 1.93 -4.49
C VAL A 107 5.77 0.78 -4.73
N LEU A 108 5.55 0.42 -5.98
CA LEU A 108 4.69 -0.68 -6.40
C LEU A 108 5.53 -1.93 -6.63
N VAL A 109 5.32 -2.96 -5.80
CA VAL A 109 6.10 -4.19 -5.84
C VAL A 109 5.47 -5.20 -6.80
N ALA A 110 6.25 -5.67 -7.78
CA ALA A 110 5.88 -6.74 -8.69
C ALA A 110 6.86 -7.93 -8.57
N THR A 111 6.45 -9.09 -9.07
CA THR A 111 7.32 -10.27 -9.23
C THR A 111 7.08 -10.93 -10.58
N VAL A 112 8.12 -11.40 -11.25
CA VAL A 112 8.03 -12.19 -12.49
C VAL A 112 7.09 -13.37 -12.31
N ARG A 113 7.19 -14.06 -11.18
CA ARG A 113 6.35 -15.23 -10.86
C ARG A 113 4.86 -14.91 -10.83
N ALA A 114 4.47 -13.81 -10.19
CA ALA A 114 3.07 -13.40 -10.13
C ALA A 114 2.54 -13.04 -11.52
N LEU A 115 3.31 -12.31 -12.31
CA LEU A 115 2.92 -11.93 -13.66
C LEU A 115 2.82 -13.14 -14.59
N LYS A 116 3.77 -14.09 -14.56
CA LYS A 116 3.67 -15.35 -15.30
C LYS A 116 2.46 -16.19 -14.89
N TYR A 117 2.18 -16.28 -13.57
CA TYR A 117 1.00 -16.97 -13.07
C TYR A 117 -0.30 -16.34 -13.58
N ASN A 118 -0.38 -15.02 -13.58
CA ASN A 118 -1.51 -14.29 -14.16
C ASN A 118 -1.61 -14.50 -15.69
N GLY A 119 -0.49 -14.76 -16.35
CA GLY A 119 -0.42 -15.13 -17.78
C GLY A 119 -0.76 -16.58 -18.08
N GLY A 120 -1.12 -17.37 -17.06
CA GLY A 120 -1.60 -18.76 -17.21
C GLY A 120 -0.55 -19.84 -16.97
N VAL A 121 0.65 -19.51 -16.48
CA VAL A 121 1.68 -20.52 -16.13
C VAL A 121 1.28 -21.25 -14.84
N ALA A 122 1.39 -22.57 -14.83
CA ALA A 122 1.14 -23.36 -13.63
C ALA A 122 2.20 -23.09 -12.54
N LYS A 123 1.82 -23.22 -11.26
CA LYS A 123 2.73 -22.93 -10.14
C LYS A 123 4.04 -23.72 -10.16
N ALA A 124 4.01 -24.95 -10.71
CA ALA A 124 5.18 -25.82 -10.81
C ALA A 124 6.23 -25.31 -11.82
N ASP A 125 5.78 -24.55 -12.84
CA ASP A 125 6.59 -24.16 -14.00
C ASP A 125 7.02 -22.68 -13.94
N LEU A 126 6.73 -21.98 -12.83
CA LEU A 126 7.05 -20.54 -12.67
C LEU A 126 8.56 -20.22 -12.64
N ALA A 127 9.41 -21.22 -12.46
CA ALA A 127 10.86 -21.06 -12.49
C ALA A 127 11.43 -21.03 -13.91
N GLU A 128 10.68 -21.46 -14.93
CA GLU A 128 11.10 -21.48 -16.33
C GLU A 128 10.81 -20.12 -16.98
N GLU A 129 11.73 -19.65 -17.84
CA GLU A 129 11.51 -18.44 -18.62
C GLU A 129 10.27 -18.55 -19.52
N ASN A 130 9.41 -17.53 -19.47
CA ASN A 130 8.21 -17.50 -20.31
C ASN A 130 7.75 -16.07 -20.61
N LEU A 131 8.36 -15.45 -21.62
CA LEU A 131 8.04 -14.08 -22.04
C LEU A 131 6.61 -13.95 -22.59
N ASP A 132 6.07 -14.98 -23.25
CA ASP A 132 4.70 -14.96 -23.77
C ASP A 132 3.67 -14.91 -22.65
N ALA A 133 3.87 -15.69 -21.60
CA ALA A 133 3.01 -15.64 -20.41
C ALA A 133 3.17 -14.33 -19.65
N LEU A 134 4.41 -13.85 -19.56
CA LEU A 134 4.69 -12.54 -18.95
C LEU A 134 3.95 -11.41 -19.67
N ALA A 135 4.00 -11.41 -21.01
CA ALA A 135 3.26 -10.44 -21.84
C ALA A 135 1.74 -10.51 -21.66
N LYS A 136 1.19 -11.70 -21.41
CA LYS A 136 -0.25 -11.84 -21.11
C LYS A 136 -0.60 -11.38 -19.70
N GLY A 137 0.26 -11.64 -18.72
CA GLY A 137 -0.02 -11.35 -17.32
C GLY A 137 0.32 -9.91 -16.91
N ILE A 138 1.12 -9.20 -17.71
CA ILE A 138 1.57 -7.83 -17.40
C ILE A 138 0.43 -6.82 -17.28
N VAL A 139 -0.73 -7.09 -17.86
CA VAL A 139 -1.94 -6.26 -17.77
C VAL A 139 -2.40 -6.03 -16.33
N ASN A 140 -2.05 -6.95 -15.41
CA ASN A 140 -2.31 -6.76 -13.99
C ASN A 140 -1.44 -5.66 -13.39
N LEU A 141 -0.15 -5.63 -13.77
CA LEU A 141 0.75 -4.55 -13.34
C LEU A 141 0.32 -3.21 -13.95
N GLU A 142 -0.08 -3.22 -15.21
CA GLU A 142 -0.63 -2.04 -15.90
C GLU A 142 -1.80 -1.45 -15.11
N LYS A 143 -2.77 -2.29 -14.76
CA LYS A 143 -3.94 -1.84 -14.00
C LYS A 143 -3.57 -1.26 -12.63
N HIS A 144 -2.61 -1.85 -11.93
CA HIS A 144 -2.13 -1.31 -10.65
C HIS A 144 -1.41 0.03 -10.82
N ILE A 145 -0.60 0.20 -11.87
CA ILE A 145 0.03 1.49 -12.19
C ILE A 145 -1.04 2.55 -12.46
N GLU A 146 -2.00 2.26 -13.35
CA GLU A 146 -3.11 3.17 -13.67
C GLU A 146 -3.91 3.56 -12.42
N ASN A 147 -4.21 2.61 -11.53
CA ASN A 147 -4.93 2.87 -10.31
C ASN A 147 -4.20 3.86 -9.40
N ILE A 148 -2.88 3.70 -9.23
CA ILE A 148 -2.09 4.64 -8.41
C ILE A 148 -1.98 6.00 -9.08
N GLN A 149 -1.80 6.04 -10.40
CA GLN A 149 -1.71 7.30 -11.16
C GLN A 149 -2.98 8.14 -11.07
N LYS A 150 -4.16 7.54 -10.84
CA LYS A 150 -5.41 8.28 -10.59
C LYS A 150 -5.36 9.16 -9.34
N TYR A 151 -4.55 8.79 -8.37
CA TYR A 151 -4.29 9.60 -7.17
C TYR A 151 -3.20 10.66 -7.37
N LYS A 152 -2.64 10.80 -8.58
CA LYS A 152 -1.63 11.80 -8.98
C LYS A 152 -0.34 11.73 -8.14
N VAL A 153 0.06 10.52 -7.76
CA VAL A 153 1.29 10.26 -7.01
C VAL A 153 2.33 9.63 -7.94
N PRO A 154 3.61 10.05 -7.89
CA PRO A 154 4.69 9.40 -8.61
C PRO A 154 4.80 7.91 -8.27
N VAL A 155 4.92 7.06 -9.29
CA VAL A 155 5.01 5.60 -9.15
C VAL A 155 6.41 5.13 -9.50
N ILE A 156 7.00 4.36 -8.61
CA ILE A 156 8.23 3.61 -8.82
C ILE A 156 7.85 2.13 -8.79
N VAL A 157 8.00 1.43 -9.90
CA VAL A 157 7.81 -0.02 -9.91
C VAL A 157 9.11 -0.69 -9.48
N THR A 158 9.03 -1.56 -8.49
CA THR A 158 10.16 -2.41 -8.12
C THR A 158 9.83 -3.86 -8.42
N LEU A 159 10.78 -4.53 -9.06
CA LEU A 159 10.71 -5.96 -9.27
C LEU A 159 11.46 -6.66 -8.13
N ASN A 160 10.72 -7.36 -7.26
CA ASN A 160 11.31 -8.21 -6.24
C ASN A 160 11.81 -9.49 -6.92
N SER A 161 13.09 -9.50 -7.25
CA SER A 161 13.74 -10.54 -8.07
C SER A 161 13.97 -11.82 -7.27
N PHE A 162 13.75 -12.94 -7.93
CA PHE A 162 14.13 -14.26 -7.46
C PHE A 162 15.27 -14.81 -8.32
N VAL A 163 16.07 -15.69 -7.75
CA VAL A 163 17.22 -16.34 -8.43
C VAL A 163 16.84 -17.11 -9.73
N THR A 164 15.57 -17.37 -9.92
CA THR A 164 15.04 -18.04 -11.12
C THR A 164 14.56 -17.07 -12.20
N ASP A 165 14.53 -15.79 -11.93
CA ASP A 165 14.08 -14.78 -12.89
C ASP A 165 15.22 -14.51 -13.87
N THR A 166 14.91 -14.39 -15.16
CA THR A 166 15.92 -14.19 -16.20
C THR A 166 16.11 -12.71 -16.52
N ASP A 167 17.28 -12.38 -17.07
CA ASP A 167 17.56 -11.00 -17.52
C ASP A 167 16.56 -10.54 -18.59
N ALA A 168 16.12 -11.45 -19.48
CA ALA A 168 15.14 -11.14 -20.51
C ALA A 168 13.75 -10.79 -19.92
N GLU A 169 13.34 -11.52 -18.86
CA GLU A 169 12.09 -11.22 -18.14
C GLU A 169 12.18 -9.89 -17.40
N ASN A 170 13.29 -9.63 -16.73
CA ASN A 170 13.54 -8.37 -16.01
C ASN A 170 13.55 -7.17 -16.98
N GLU A 171 14.24 -7.28 -18.10
CA GLU A 171 14.31 -6.24 -19.13
C GLU A 171 12.94 -5.98 -19.79
N PHE A 172 12.15 -7.02 -20.00
CA PHE A 172 10.79 -6.88 -20.51
C PHE A 172 9.93 -6.00 -19.60
N ILE A 173 9.96 -6.26 -18.29
CA ILE A 173 9.18 -5.49 -17.30
C ILE A 173 9.73 -4.07 -17.18
N CYS A 174 11.05 -3.88 -17.19
CA CYS A 174 11.68 -2.57 -17.15
C CYS A 174 11.17 -1.67 -18.30
N ARG A 175 11.27 -2.15 -19.53
CA ARG A 175 10.80 -1.42 -20.72
C ARG A 175 9.30 -1.11 -20.65
N PHE A 176 8.51 -2.08 -20.18
CA PHE A 176 7.07 -1.88 -20.00
C PHE A 176 6.76 -0.75 -19.03
N CYS A 177 7.48 -0.63 -17.93
CA CYS A 177 7.32 0.44 -16.94
C CYS A 177 7.74 1.80 -17.51
N GLU A 178 8.87 1.87 -18.19
CA GLU A 178 9.39 3.08 -18.84
C GLU A 178 8.41 3.65 -19.87
N GLU A 179 7.82 2.79 -20.72
CA GLU A 179 6.80 3.18 -21.71
C GLU A 179 5.54 3.80 -21.08
N ARG A 180 5.27 3.50 -19.80
CA ARG A 180 4.14 4.05 -19.02
C ARG A 180 4.53 5.21 -18.12
N GLY A 181 5.74 5.73 -18.30
CA GLY A 181 6.24 6.88 -17.54
C GLY A 181 6.50 6.59 -16.05
N CYS A 182 6.66 5.30 -15.70
CA CYS A 182 7.03 4.89 -14.35
C CYS A 182 8.55 4.76 -14.23
N GLU A 183 9.08 5.11 -13.05
CA GLU A 183 10.42 4.71 -12.67
C GLU A 183 10.46 3.22 -12.40
N PHE A 184 11.62 2.60 -12.62
CA PHE A 184 11.83 1.18 -12.38
C PHE A 184 13.13 0.94 -11.61
N ALA A 185 13.09 -0.01 -10.67
CA ALA A 185 14.29 -0.50 -9.99
C ALA A 185 14.15 -2.00 -9.68
N LEU A 186 15.24 -2.75 -9.89
CA LEU A 186 15.34 -4.13 -9.43
C LEU A 186 15.60 -4.16 -7.93
N SER A 187 14.95 -5.05 -7.20
CA SER A 187 15.19 -5.30 -5.78
C SER A 187 15.64 -6.74 -5.56
N GLU A 188 16.82 -6.91 -5.02
CA GLU A 188 17.45 -8.20 -4.69
C GLU A 188 17.59 -8.38 -3.17
N VAL A 189 16.75 -7.70 -2.39
CA VAL A 189 16.84 -7.68 -0.92
C VAL A 189 16.67 -9.06 -0.29
N TRP A 190 15.97 -9.97 -0.95
CA TRP A 190 15.80 -11.34 -0.47
C TRP A 190 17.15 -12.10 -0.45
N GLU A 191 17.98 -11.90 -1.46
CA GLU A 191 19.28 -12.58 -1.58
C GLU A 191 20.42 -11.83 -0.91
N LYS A 192 20.45 -10.49 -1.07
CA LYS A 192 21.59 -9.64 -0.72
C LYS A 192 21.34 -8.74 0.51
N GLY A 193 20.16 -8.87 1.18
CA GLY A 193 19.82 -7.98 2.28
C GLY A 193 19.75 -6.52 1.85
N GLY A 194 20.15 -5.59 2.73
CA GLY A 194 20.08 -4.14 2.46
C GLY A 194 20.84 -3.70 1.21
N GLU A 195 21.97 -4.35 0.90
CA GLU A 195 22.75 -4.06 -0.31
C GLU A 195 21.92 -4.27 -1.59
N GLY A 196 21.05 -5.29 -1.61
CA GLY A 196 20.15 -5.55 -2.75
C GLY A 196 19.05 -4.51 -2.95
N GLY A 197 18.88 -3.58 -2.02
CA GLY A 197 17.90 -2.49 -2.06
C GLY A 197 18.46 -1.13 -2.47
N ILE A 198 19.78 -0.99 -2.65
CA ILE A 198 20.41 0.32 -2.89
C ILE A 198 19.88 0.98 -4.16
N ALA A 199 19.80 0.26 -5.27
CA ALA A 199 19.29 0.81 -6.53
C ALA A 199 17.84 1.33 -6.41
N LEU A 200 17.00 0.62 -5.66
CA LEU A 200 15.64 1.07 -5.36
C LEU A 200 15.66 2.33 -4.48
N ALA A 201 16.51 2.36 -3.46
CA ALA A 201 16.63 3.52 -2.56
C ALA A 201 17.07 4.78 -3.32
N GLU A 202 18.08 4.67 -4.19
CA GLU A 202 18.54 5.76 -5.06
C GLU A 202 17.41 6.26 -5.98
N LYS A 203 16.64 5.35 -6.57
CA LYS A 203 15.51 5.69 -7.42
C LYS A 203 14.38 6.41 -6.64
N VAL A 204 14.13 6.00 -5.39
CA VAL A 204 13.17 6.68 -4.51
C VAL A 204 13.66 8.09 -4.18
N LEU A 205 14.93 8.26 -3.82
CA LEU A 205 15.51 9.58 -3.52
C LEU A 205 15.43 10.51 -4.73
N ASP A 206 15.85 10.04 -5.90
CA ASP A 206 15.76 10.81 -7.16
C ASP A 206 14.32 11.23 -7.46
N THR A 207 13.36 10.33 -7.25
CA THR A 207 11.93 10.64 -7.45
C THR A 207 11.45 11.71 -6.48
N LEU A 208 11.81 11.62 -5.20
CA LEU A 208 11.42 12.59 -4.17
C LEU A 208 12.03 13.98 -4.43
N GLU A 209 13.23 14.04 -5.02
CA GLU A 209 13.90 15.30 -5.35
C GLU A 209 13.36 15.96 -6.62
N ASN A 210 13.02 15.15 -7.65
CA ASN A 210 12.76 15.65 -8.99
C ASN A 210 11.29 15.59 -9.42
N LYS A 211 10.43 14.83 -8.72
CA LYS A 211 9.00 14.72 -9.02
C LYS A 211 8.17 15.24 -7.84
N LYS A 212 7.07 15.88 -8.18
CA LYS A 212 6.13 16.39 -7.17
C LYS A 212 4.85 15.55 -7.16
N SER A 213 4.39 15.18 -6.00
CA SER A 213 3.07 14.60 -5.81
C SER A 213 2.01 15.70 -5.81
N ASP A 214 0.98 15.52 -6.61
CA ASP A 214 -0.25 16.33 -6.59
C ASP A 214 -1.42 15.48 -6.05
N PHE A 215 -1.14 14.69 -5.00
CA PHE A 215 -2.06 13.73 -4.43
C PHE A 215 -3.48 14.26 -4.26
N GLU A 216 -4.43 13.54 -4.84
CA GLU A 216 -5.86 13.76 -4.70
C GLU A 216 -6.57 12.45 -4.32
N LEU A 217 -7.62 12.57 -3.52
CA LEU A 217 -8.47 11.44 -3.17
C LEU A 217 -9.36 11.05 -4.35
N LEU A 218 -9.73 9.77 -4.43
CA LEU A 218 -10.57 9.26 -5.51
C LEU A 218 -11.97 9.90 -5.49
N TYR A 219 -12.49 10.20 -4.33
CA TYR A 219 -13.83 10.75 -4.15
C TYR A 219 -13.92 11.72 -2.97
N GLU A 220 -14.90 12.61 -3.04
CA GLU A 220 -15.22 13.57 -1.98
C GLU A 220 -16.14 12.94 -0.91
N ASP A 221 -16.05 13.44 0.33
CA ASP A 221 -16.88 12.97 1.45
C ASP A 221 -18.37 13.25 1.23
N SER A 222 -18.70 14.27 0.43
CA SER A 222 -20.07 14.70 0.12
C SER A 222 -20.86 13.72 -0.76
N LEU A 223 -20.19 12.79 -1.46
CA LEU A 223 -20.86 11.77 -2.26
C LEU A 223 -21.65 10.80 -1.38
N SER A 224 -22.77 10.30 -1.88
CA SER A 224 -23.53 9.22 -1.26
C SER A 224 -22.72 7.93 -1.18
N LEU A 225 -23.15 6.98 -0.37
CA LEU A 225 -22.51 5.67 -0.30
C LEU A 225 -22.54 4.93 -1.64
N GLU A 226 -23.66 5.02 -2.35
CA GLU A 226 -23.84 4.40 -3.67
C GLU A 226 -22.85 4.97 -4.69
N GLU A 227 -22.73 6.30 -4.77
CA GLU A 227 -21.79 6.98 -5.66
C GLU A 227 -20.33 6.63 -5.33
N LYS A 228 -19.97 6.49 -4.05
CA LYS A 228 -18.61 6.07 -3.64
C LYS A 228 -18.32 4.64 -4.06
N ILE A 229 -19.28 3.71 -3.85
CA ILE A 229 -19.17 2.31 -4.28
C ILE A 229 -19.03 2.22 -5.80
N GLU A 230 -19.88 2.92 -6.54
CA GLU A 230 -19.84 2.95 -8.00
C GLU A 230 -18.51 3.49 -8.51
N LYS A 231 -17.98 4.55 -7.90
CA LYS A 231 -16.71 5.14 -8.28
C LYS A 231 -15.55 4.17 -8.08
N ILE A 232 -15.48 3.50 -6.92
CA ILE A 232 -14.46 2.48 -6.66
C ILE A 232 -14.59 1.31 -7.65
N ALA A 233 -15.81 0.81 -7.84
CA ALA A 233 -16.05 -0.31 -8.75
C ALA A 233 -15.61 0.00 -10.18
N LYS A 234 -15.95 1.17 -10.71
CA LYS A 234 -15.62 1.60 -12.07
C LYS A 234 -14.15 2.00 -12.20
N GLU A 235 -13.68 2.87 -11.33
CA GLU A 235 -12.35 3.47 -11.47
C GLU A 235 -11.23 2.49 -11.09
N ILE A 236 -11.36 1.77 -9.98
CA ILE A 236 -10.31 0.88 -9.49
C ILE A 236 -10.42 -0.50 -10.14
N TYR A 237 -11.61 -1.06 -10.20
CA TYR A 237 -11.82 -2.43 -10.69
C TYR A 237 -12.26 -2.51 -12.16
N GLY A 238 -12.62 -1.40 -12.79
CA GLY A 238 -13.04 -1.38 -14.20
C GLY A 238 -14.38 -2.06 -14.46
N ALA A 239 -15.31 -1.99 -13.51
CA ALA A 239 -16.63 -2.58 -13.68
C ALA A 239 -17.48 -1.81 -14.70
N ASP A 240 -18.25 -2.53 -15.50
CA ASP A 240 -19.06 -1.97 -16.59
C ASP A 240 -20.47 -1.51 -16.15
N GLY A 241 -20.86 -1.71 -14.88
CA GLY A 241 -22.17 -1.29 -14.38
C GLY A 241 -22.61 -1.97 -13.11
#